data_80a6633d57023cc21e0c84accdc8c884
#
_entry.id   80a6633d57023cc21e0c84accdc8c884
#
_cell.length_a   1.000
_cell.length_b   1.000
_cell.length_c   1.000
_cell.angle_alpha   90.00
_cell.angle_beta   90.00
_cell.angle_gamma   90.00
#
_symmetry.space_group_name_H-M   'P 1'
#
loop_
_entity.id
_entity.type
_entity.pdbx_description
1 polymer ?
#
loop_
_entity_poly.entity_id
_entity_poly.type
_entity_poly.pdbx_seq_one_letter_code
_entity_poly.pdbx_strand_id
1 'polypeptide(L)'
;MKNTKIAAIFADSETLGGQTVTVCGWVRTIRDLKGFGFIELNDGSCFKNLQVVLEAETLPNYKEISAQNVGAALIVTGTVVLTPDAKQPLELKAAGVAVEGPSAPEYPLQKKRHSVEFLRSIQHLRPRTNLFSAAFRVRSVAAYAIHQFFQDRGFVYVHTPIITASDCEGAGEMFRVTTLDPQNPPLTEGGEVDFSQDFFGKSANLTVSGQLNAENFAMAFGDVYTFGPTFRAENSNTQRHAAEFWMIEPEMAFCDLKGDMDVAEAMIKFAIKEVMRKCPDELAFFNSFVDKGLLERLEHVAGADFGRVTYTEAVEILEKANDKFDY
;
A
#
# COMPACT_ATOMS: atom_id res chain seq x y z
N MET A 1 -22.07 16.98 -12.57
CA MET A 1 -22.62 15.66 -12.95
C MET A 1 -22.31 14.64 -11.87
N LYS A 2 -23.27 13.77 -11.50
CA LYS A 2 -23.01 12.71 -10.51
C LYS A 2 -22.25 11.59 -11.22
N ASN A 3 -20.99 11.40 -10.89
CA ASN A 3 -20.10 10.39 -11.43
C ASN A 3 -20.34 9.04 -10.72
N THR A 4 -20.56 7.96 -11.49
CA THR A 4 -20.68 6.59 -10.97
C THR A 4 -19.31 5.95 -10.91
N LYS A 5 -18.94 5.38 -9.74
CA LYS A 5 -17.66 4.71 -9.58
C LYS A 5 -17.65 3.34 -10.26
N ILE A 6 -16.53 2.98 -10.86
CA ILE A 6 -16.34 1.66 -11.50
C ILE A 6 -16.56 0.54 -10.48
N ALA A 7 -16.08 0.70 -9.23
CA ALA A 7 -16.34 -0.26 -8.16
C ALA A 7 -17.84 -0.48 -7.91
N ALA A 8 -18.66 0.57 -7.95
CA ALA A 8 -20.10 0.45 -7.77
C ALA A 8 -20.76 -0.28 -8.96
N ILE A 9 -20.28 -0.05 -10.20
CA ILE A 9 -20.79 -0.75 -11.39
C ILE A 9 -20.55 -2.27 -11.28
N PHE A 10 -19.38 -2.68 -10.79
CA PHE A 10 -19.10 -4.10 -10.56
C PHE A 10 -19.87 -4.69 -9.38
N ALA A 11 -20.05 -3.92 -8.30
CA ALA A 11 -20.77 -4.40 -7.11
C ALA A 11 -22.29 -4.53 -7.34
N ASP A 12 -22.88 -3.59 -8.07
CA ASP A 12 -24.33 -3.48 -8.28
C ASP A 12 -24.70 -3.77 -9.74
N SER A 13 -23.96 -4.66 -10.40
CA SER A 13 -24.04 -4.91 -11.84
C SER A 13 -25.45 -5.31 -12.31
N GLU A 14 -26.18 -6.12 -11.53
CA GLU A 14 -27.56 -6.53 -11.86
C GLU A 14 -28.53 -5.34 -11.86
N THR A 15 -28.39 -4.44 -10.90
CA THR A 15 -29.25 -3.23 -10.78
C THR A 15 -28.89 -2.18 -11.83
N LEU A 16 -27.61 -2.05 -12.15
CA LEU A 16 -27.12 -1.06 -13.11
C LEU A 16 -27.15 -1.54 -14.55
N GLY A 17 -27.37 -2.83 -14.79
CA GLY A 17 -27.55 -3.42 -16.11
C GLY A 17 -28.66 -2.71 -16.89
N GLY A 18 -28.39 -2.28 -18.11
CA GLY A 18 -29.29 -1.50 -18.96
C GLY A 18 -29.43 -0.01 -18.60
N GLN A 19 -28.84 0.45 -17.49
CA GLN A 19 -28.89 1.85 -17.10
C GLN A 19 -27.77 2.66 -17.76
N THR A 20 -28.06 3.95 -18.00
CA THR A 20 -27.06 4.91 -18.46
C THR A 20 -26.34 5.52 -17.27
N VAL A 21 -25.01 5.43 -17.28
CA VAL A 21 -24.12 5.98 -16.25
C VAL A 21 -23.07 6.89 -16.87
N THR A 22 -22.50 7.77 -16.04
CA THR A 22 -21.33 8.57 -16.41
C THR A 22 -20.15 8.15 -15.51
N VAL A 23 -19.02 7.82 -16.14
CA VAL A 23 -17.78 7.41 -15.49
C VAL A 23 -16.66 8.36 -15.89
N CYS A 24 -15.86 8.81 -14.94
CA CYS A 24 -14.62 9.56 -15.20
C CYS A 24 -13.43 8.67 -14.85
N GLY A 25 -12.45 8.58 -15.72
CA GLY A 25 -11.30 7.70 -15.47
C GLY A 25 -10.16 7.91 -16.45
N TRP A 26 -9.14 7.11 -16.29
CA TRP A 26 -7.93 7.14 -17.12
C TRP A 26 -7.83 5.91 -17.99
N VAL A 27 -7.40 6.14 -19.24
CA VAL A 27 -7.15 5.09 -20.22
C VAL A 27 -6.00 4.19 -19.74
N ARG A 28 -6.26 2.89 -19.64
CA ARG A 28 -5.27 1.85 -19.34
C ARG A 28 -4.80 1.15 -20.61
N THR A 29 -5.71 0.86 -21.50
CA THR A 29 -5.44 0.38 -22.85
C THR A 29 -6.46 0.93 -23.81
N ILE A 30 -6.08 1.05 -25.08
CA ILE A 30 -6.98 1.39 -26.16
C ILE A 30 -6.71 0.47 -27.34
N ARG A 31 -7.76 0.05 -28.04
CA ARG A 31 -7.69 -0.76 -29.25
C ARG A 31 -8.70 -0.22 -30.26
N ASP A 32 -8.20 0.27 -31.38
CA ASP A 32 -9.00 0.70 -32.53
C ASP A 32 -9.06 -0.43 -33.59
N LEU A 33 -10.27 -0.77 -34.03
CA LEU A 33 -10.57 -1.76 -35.08
C LEU A 33 -11.20 -1.08 -36.32
N LYS A 34 -10.89 0.19 -36.56
CA LYS A 34 -11.36 0.98 -37.72
C LYS A 34 -12.87 1.17 -37.74
N GLY A 35 -13.42 1.86 -36.75
CA GLY A 35 -14.82 2.16 -36.62
C GLY A 35 -15.52 1.48 -35.46
N PHE A 36 -14.83 0.53 -34.83
CA PHE A 36 -15.20 -0.12 -33.60
C PHE A 36 -13.97 -0.22 -32.69
N GLY A 37 -14.09 0.00 -31.41
CA GLY A 37 -12.94 -0.01 -30.53
C GLY A 37 -13.27 -0.30 -29.08
N PHE A 38 -12.20 -0.53 -28.30
CA PHE A 38 -12.29 -0.78 -26.86
C PHE A 38 -11.31 0.09 -26.10
N ILE A 39 -11.76 0.61 -24.98
CA ILE A 39 -10.92 1.23 -23.95
C ILE A 39 -11.07 0.45 -22.67
N GLU A 40 -9.95 0.09 -22.02
CA GLU A 40 -9.95 -0.23 -20.60
C GLU A 40 -9.79 1.07 -19.81
N LEU A 41 -10.82 1.43 -19.06
CA LEU A 41 -10.89 2.64 -18.24
C LEU A 41 -10.77 2.27 -16.75
N ASN A 42 -9.99 3.02 -15.98
CA ASN A 42 -9.89 2.86 -14.54
C ASN A 42 -10.04 4.21 -13.85
N ASP A 43 -10.92 4.29 -12.85
CA ASP A 43 -11.18 5.49 -12.06
C ASP A 43 -10.49 5.49 -10.69
N GLY A 44 -9.68 4.45 -10.41
CA GLY A 44 -9.01 4.28 -9.12
C GLY A 44 -9.89 3.72 -8.00
N SER A 45 -11.19 3.51 -8.19
CA SER A 45 -12.08 3.01 -7.14
C SER A 45 -11.93 1.51 -6.86
N CYS A 46 -11.47 0.72 -7.84
CA CYS A 46 -11.14 -0.70 -7.69
C CYS A 46 -9.94 -1.09 -8.55
N PHE A 47 -9.47 -2.32 -8.39
CA PHE A 47 -8.34 -2.85 -9.17
C PHE A 47 -8.74 -3.18 -10.61
N LYS A 48 -9.98 -3.62 -10.83
CA LYS A 48 -10.52 -3.96 -12.15
C LYS A 48 -10.64 -2.73 -13.06
N ASN A 49 -10.42 -2.94 -14.36
CA ASN A 49 -10.71 -1.95 -15.39
C ASN A 49 -12.11 -2.18 -15.95
N LEU A 50 -12.81 -1.10 -16.29
CA LEU A 50 -14.08 -1.15 -17.01
C LEU A 50 -13.79 -1.14 -18.52
N GLN A 51 -14.30 -2.14 -19.26
CA GLN A 51 -14.26 -2.14 -20.70
C GLN A 51 -15.32 -1.18 -21.26
N VAL A 52 -14.88 -0.20 -22.01
CA VAL A 52 -15.73 0.75 -22.76
C VAL A 52 -15.72 0.36 -24.21
N VAL A 53 -16.91 0.17 -24.77
CA VAL A 53 -17.12 -0.14 -26.18
C VAL A 53 -17.37 1.16 -26.94
N LEU A 54 -16.60 1.39 -28.01
CA LEU A 54 -16.68 2.56 -28.87
C LEU A 54 -17.20 2.17 -30.26
N GLU A 55 -18.20 2.89 -30.77
CA GLU A 55 -18.74 2.73 -32.12
C GLU A 55 -18.66 4.07 -32.85
N ALA A 56 -18.02 4.11 -34.03
CA ALA A 56 -17.86 5.34 -34.81
C ALA A 56 -19.20 5.92 -35.31
N GLU A 57 -20.20 5.07 -35.48
CA GLU A 57 -21.55 5.48 -35.91
C GLU A 57 -22.27 6.29 -34.82
N THR A 58 -21.94 6.04 -33.54
CA THR A 58 -22.58 6.70 -32.39
C THR A 58 -21.74 7.84 -31.79
N LEU A 59 -20.44 7.85 -32.06
CA LEU A 59 -19.49 8.80 -31.44
C LEU A 59 -18.92 9.74 -32.50
N PRO A 60 -19.42 11.01 -32.61
CA PRO A 60 -18.94 11.97 -33.61
C PRO A 60 -17.45 12.26 -33.55
N ASN A 61 -16.85 12.16 -32.34
CA ASN A 61 -15.43 12.35 -32.08
C ASN A 61 -14.63 11.04 -31.95
N TYR A 62 -15.10 9.94 -32.53
CA TYR A 62 -14.44 8.62 -32.47
C TYR A 62 -12.94 8.67 -32.81
N LYS A 63 -12.56 9.43 -33.85
CA LYS A 63 -11.16 9.56 -34.26
C LYS A 63 -10.29 10.25 -33.23
N GLU A 64 -10.82 11.25 -32.53
CA GLU A 64 -10.13 11.92 -31.43
C GLU A 64 -9.92 10.95 -30.27
N ILE A 65 -10.98 10.20 -29.91
CA ILE A 65 -10.94 9.25 -28.81
C ILE A 65 -9.96 8.09 -29.10
N SER A 66 -10.06 7.51 -30.30
CA SER A 66 -9.21 6.37 -30.69
C SER A 66 -7.72 6.72 -30.84
N ALA A 67 -7.41 8.00 -31.03
CA ALA A 67 -6.05 8.53 -31.08
C ALA A 67 -5.44 8.83 -29.71
N GLN A 68 -6.19 8.66 -28.61
CA GLN A 68 -5.67 8.91 -27.27
C GLN A 68 -4.64 7.85 -26.84
N ASN A 69 -3.75 8.25 -25.93
CA ASN A 69 -2.74 7.37 -25.35
C ASN A 69 -3.15 6.86 -23.96
N VAL A 70 -2.41 5.85 -23.47
CA VAL A 70 -2.48 5.42 -22.06
C VAL A 70 -2.26 6.62 -21.15
N GLY A 71 -3.10 6.73 -20.12
CA GLY A 71 -3.06 7.84 -19.18
C GLY A 71 -3.96 9.03 -19.52
N ALA A 72 -4.54 9.09 -20.72
CA ALA A 72 -5.54 10.13 -21.04
C ALA A 72 -6.73 10.05 -20.09
N ALA A 73 -7.25 11.20 -19.68
CA ALA A 73 -8.42 11.33 -18.82
C ALA A 73 -9.69 11.49 -19.66
N LEU A 74 -10.67 10.64 -19.42
CA LEU A 74 -11.93 10.63 -20.17
C LEU A 74 -13.13 10.74 -19.24
N ILE A 75 -14.18 11.41 -19.73
CA ILE A 75 -15.54 11.35 -19.19
C ILE A 75 -16.38 10.55 -20.18
N VAL A 76 -16.88 9.41 -19.75
CA VAL A 76 -17.65 8.48 -20.60
C VAL A 76 -19.07 8.37 -20.07
N THR A 77 -20.05 8.69 -20.90
CA THR A 77 -21.46 8.41 -20.64
C THR A 77 -21.91 7.27 -21.56
N GLY A 78 -22.54 6.25 -20.99
CA GLY A 78 -22.93 5.08 -21.74
C GLY A 78 -23.86 4.16 -20.97
N THR A 79 -24.32 3.09 -21.63
CA THR A 79 -25.19 2.08 -21.05
C THR A 79 -24.36 0.89 -20.56
N VAL A 80 -24.62 0.46 -19.33
CA VAL A 80 -24.03 -0.77 -18.77
C VAL A 80 -24.67 -1.99 -19.43
N VAL A 81 -23.87 -2.83 -20.06
CA VAL A 81 -24.29 -4.07 -20.72
C VAL A 81 -23.70 -5.24 -20.00
N LEU A 82 -24.55 -6.16 -19.53
CA LEU A 82 -24.11 -7.40 -18.91
C LEU A 82 -23.67 -8.39 -19.99
N THR A 83 -22.52 -9.03 -19.79
CA THR A 83 -21.89 -9.96 -20.73
C THR A 83 -21.44 -11.23 -19.99
N PRO A 84 -22.38 -12.00 -19.39
CA PRO A 84 -22.05 -13.10 -18.48
C PRO A 84 -21.23 -14.22 -19.14
N ASP A 85 -21.38 -14.41 -20.45
CA ASP A 85 -20.67 -15.43 -21.22
C ASP A 85 -19.33 -14.95 -21.81
N ALA A 86 -18.99 -13.67 -21.62
CA ALA A 86 -17.73 -13.10 -22.08
C ALA A 86 -16.64 -13.18 -21.00
N LYS A 87 -15.39 -12.91 -21.40
CA LYS A 87 -14.27 -12.83 -20.46
C LYS A 87 -14.49 -11.78 -19.36
N GLN A 88 -15.20 -10.70 -19.70
CA GLN A 88 -15.57 -9.63 -18.77
C GLN A 88 -17.07 -9.74 -18.48
N PRO A 89 -17.51 -9.61 -17.22
CA PRO A 89 -18.91 -9.82 -16.85
C PRO A 89 -19.84 -8.70 -17.31
N LEU A 90 -19.28 -7.53 -17.65
CA LEU A 90 -20.00 -6.35 -18.11
C LEU A 90 -19.12 -5.42 -18.91
N GLU A 91 -19.76 -4.55 -19.71
CA GLU A 91 -19.14 -3.52 -20.53
C GLU A 91 -19.95 -2.22 -20.42
N LEU A 92 -19.31 -1.09 -20.74
CA LEU A 92 -19.99 0.21 -20.91
C LEU A 92 -20.06 0.54 -22.39
N LYS A 93 -21.24 0.46 -23.00
CA LYS A 93 -21.47 0.91 -24.39
C LYS A 93 -21.55 2.42 -24.40
N ALA A 94 -20.53 3.09 -24.95
CA ALA A 94 -20.43 4.54 -24.93
C ALA A 94 -21.46 5.19 -25.84
N ALA A 95 -22.21 6.14 -25.30
CA ALA A 95 -23.11 7.07 -26.04
C ALA A 95 -22.46 8.45 -26.19
N GLY A 96 -21.49 8.80 -25.36
CA GLY A 96 -20.72 10.03 -25.44
C GLY A 96 -19.41 9.91 -24.67
N VAL A 97 -18.36 10.49 -25.24
CA VAL A 97 -17.01 10.52 -24.60
C VAL A 97 -16.44 11.92 -24.78
N ALA A 98 -16.01 12.51 -23.67
CA ALA A 98 -15.22 13.74 -23.67
C ALA A 98 -13.78 13.43 -23.25
N VAL A 99 -12.82 14.01 -23.97
CA VAL A 99 -11.41 13.98 -23.58
C VAL A 99 -11.16 15.15 -22.64
N GLU A 100 -11.06 14.87 -21.35
CA GLU A 100 -10.82 15.87 -20.31
C GLU A 100 -9.35 16.29 -20.25
N GLY A 101 -8.45 15.33 -20.49
CA GLY A 101 -7.01 15.57 -20.54
C GLY A 101 -6.33 14.57 -21.46
N PRO A 102 -5.68 15.00 -22.54
CA PRO A 102 -4.92 14.13 -23.42
C PRO A 102 -3.64 13.65 -22.73
N SER A 103 -3.09 12.52 -23.17
CA SER A 103 -1.80 12.01 -22.73
C SER A 103 -0.78 12.15 -23.86
N ALA A 104 0.40 12.66 -23.52
CA ALA A 104 1.48 12.85 -24.49
C ALA A 104 1.98 11.50 -25.04
N PRO A 105 2.46 11.45 -26.31
CA PRO A 105 3.05 10.23 -26.89
C PRO A 105 4.23 9.68 -26.11
N GLU A 106 4.97 10.54 -25.42
CA GLU A 106 6.16 10.23 -24.62
C GLU A 106 5.81 9.74 -23.21
N TYR A 107 4.52 9.57 -22.88
CA TYR A 107 4.10 9.08 -21.56
C TYR A 107 4.83 7.78 -21.19
N PRO A 108 5.57 7.73 -20.07
CA PRO A 108 6.54 6.64 -19.81
C PRO A 108 5.91 5.26 -19.64
N LEU A 109 4.67 5.20 -19.12
CA LEU A 109 3.97 3.94 -18.85
C LEU A 109 3.22 3.46 -20.11
N GLN A 110 3.97 2.97 -21.08
CA GLN A 110 3.42 2.37 -22.29
C GLN A 110 2.90 0.95 -22.04
N LYS A 111 2.12 0.40 -23.01
CA LYS A 111 1.60 -0.98 -22.96
C LYS A 111 2.72 -2.02 -23.12
N LYS A 112 3.60 -2.11 -22.13
CA LYS A 112 4.69 -3.10 -22.03
C LYS A 112 4.97 -3.42 -20.57
N ARG A 113 5.69 -4.53 -20.34
CA ARG A 113 6.19 -4.83 -18.99
C ARG A 113 7.32 -3.84 -18.64
N HIS A 114 7.24 -3.28 -17.44
CA HIS A 114 8.27 -2.40 -16.87
C HIS A 114 8.93 -3.12 -15.70
N SER A 115 10.25 -2.97 -15.57
CA SER A 115 10.98 -3.50 -14.42
C SER A 115 10.70 -2.67 -13.17
N VAL A 116 10.89 -3.27 -11.98
CA VAL A 116 10.72 -2.57 -10.70
C VAL A 116 11.72 -1.43 -10.56
N GLU A 117 12.96 -1.62 -11.04
CA GLU A 117 14.03 -0.61 -11.04
C GLU A 117 13.63 0.61 -11.86
N PHE A 118 13.11 0.41 -13.07
CA PHE A 118 12.59 1.49 -13.88
C PHE A 118 11.43 2.22 -13.18
N LEU A 119 10.48 1.48 -12.59
CA LEU A 119 9.35 2.06 -11.88
C LEU A 119 9.78 2.85 -10.64
N ARG A 120 10.90 2.49 -10.01
CA ARG A 120 11.50 3.28 -8.92
C ARG A 120 12.07 4.60 -9.40
N SER A 121 12.56 4.70 -10.62
CA SER A 121 13.07 5.96 -11.20
C SER A 121 11.95 6.94 -11.57
N ILE A 122 10.69 6.46 -11.71
CA ILE A 122 9.50 7.27 -11.99
C ILE A 122 8.44 7.13 -10.88
N GLN A 123 8.83 7.40 -9.64
CA GLN A 123 8.02 7.15 -8.44
C GLN A 123 6.61 7.75 -8.51
N HIS A 124 6.49 8.95 -9.07
CA HIS A 124 5.22 9.68 -9.23
C HIS A 124 4.22 8.99 -10.19
N LEU A 125 4.69 8.09 -11.07
CA LEU A 125 3.85 7.35 -12.01
C LEU A 125 3.63 5.88 -11.61
N ARG A 126 4.55 5.28 -10.84
CA ARG A 126 4.48 3.85 -10.49
C ARG A 126 3.16 3.37 -9.88
N PRO A 127 2.40 4.18 -9.09
CA PRO A 127 1.09 3.75 -8.58
C PRO A 127 0.06 3.45 -9.65
N ARG A 128 0.27 3.95 -10.87
CA ARG A 128 -0.59 3.71 -12.02
C ARG A 128 -0.37 2.36 -12.69
N THR A 129 0.66 1.60 -12.31
CA THR A 129 0.90 0.23 -12.78
C THR A 129 0.13 -0.79 -11.97
N ASN A 130 -0.21 -1.95 -12.56
CA ASN A 130 -0.95 -2.98 -11.84
C ASN A 130 -0.21 -3.46 -10.59
N LEU A 131 1.12 -3.66 -10.69
CA LEU A 131 1.94 -4.12 -9.57
C LEU A 131 1.86 -3.18 -8.36
N PHE A 132 2.13 -1.89 -8.57
CA PHE A 132 2.12 -0.93 -7.46
C PHE A 132 0.72 -0.51 -7.05
N SER A 133 -0.25 -0.48 -7.98
CA SER A 133 -1.66 -0.29 -7.63
C SER A 133 -2.13 -1.38 -6.68
N ALA A 134 -1.88 -2.66 -6.99
CA ALA A 134 -2.20 -3.77 -6.12
C ALA A 134 -1.48 -3.66 -4.77
N ALA A 135 -0.16 -3.39 -4.77
CA ALA A 135 0.63 -3.29 -3.55
C ALA A 135 0.13 -2.19 -2.61
N PHE A 136 -0.15 -0.99 -3.14
CA PHE A 136 -0.63 0.11 -2.30
C PHE A 136 -2.07 -0.07 -1.82
N ARG A 137 -2.93 -0.78 -2.58
CA ARG A 137 -4.27 -1.14 -2.12
C ARG A 137 -4.22 -2.14 -0.98
N VAL A 138 -3.44 -3.22 -1.13
CA VAL A 138 -3.21 -4.20 -0.06
C VAL A 138 -2.62 -3.52 1.17
N ARG A 139 -1.60 -2.67 1.02
CA ARG A 139 -1.00 -1.91 2.13
C ARG A 139 -2.04 -1.06 2.86
N SER A 140 -2.91 -0.36 2.12
CA SER A 140 -3.97 0.47 2.71
C SER A 140 -4.96 -0.35 3.53
N VAL A 141 -5.40 -1.49 3.00
CA VAL A 141 -6.33 -2.40 3.70
C VAL A 141 -5.67 -3.03 4.92
N ALA A 142 -4.41 -3.47 4.80
CA ALA A 142 -3.65 -4.04 5.91
C ALA A 142 -3.46 -3.04 7.06
N ALA A 143 -3.11 -1.79 6.75
CA ALA A 143 -2.95 -0.74 7.76
C ALA A 143 -4.26 -0.49 8.52
N TYR A 144 -5.38 -0.39 7.81
CA TYR A 144 -6.67 -0.23 8.45
C TYR A 144 -7.08 -1.46 9.27
N ALA A 145 -6.80 -2.67 8.80
CA ALA A 145 -7.08 -3.90 9.52
C ALA A 145 -6.32 -3.98 10.85
N ILE A 146 -5.07 -3.52 10.89
CA ILE A 146 -4.28 -3.44 12.11
C ILE A 146 -4.94 -2.49 13.12
N HIS A 147 -5.33 -1.28 12.70
CA HIS A 147 -6.07 -0.37 13.56
C HIS A 147 -7.38 -0.98 14.06
N GLN A 148 -8.15 -1.61 13.18
CA GLN A 148 -9.40 -2.27 13.54
C GLN A 148 -9.18 -3.38 14.57
N PHE A 149 -8.15 -4.22 14.38
CA PHE A 149 -7.81 -5.31 15.30
C PHE A 149 -7.62 -4.82 16.74
N PHE A 150 -6.81 -3.78 16.92
CA PHE A 150 -6.50 -3.24 18.23
C PHE A 150 -7.67 -2.47 18.84
N GLN A 151 -8.36 -1.63 18.04
CA GLN A 151 -9.50 -0.85 18.51
C GLN A 151 -10.67 -1.76 18.94
N ASP A 152 -10.98 -2.82 18.20
CA ASP A 152 -12.05 -3.77 18.55
C ASP A 152 -11.74 -4.55 19.85
N ARG A 153 -10.47 -4.55 20.28
CA ARG A 153 -10.01 -5.16 21.55
C ARG A 153 -9.84 -4.17 22.69
N GLY A 154 -10.20 -2.90 22.48
CA GLY A 154 -10.12 -1.88 23.50
C GLY A 154 -8.75 -1.22 23.69
N PHE A 155 -7.78 -1.52 22.84
CA PHE A 155 -6.49 -0.84 22.86
C PHE A 155 -6.64 0.64 22.49
N VAL A 156 -5.93 1.51 23.17
CA VAL A 156 -5.86 2.94 22.86
C VAL A 156 -4.74 3.19 21.87
N TYR A 157 -5.06 3.79 20.71
CA TYR A 157 -4.04 4.25 19.76
C TYR A 157 -3.33 5.49 20.29
N VAL A 158 -1.99 5.42 20.32
CA VAL A 158 -1.13 6.53 20.78
C VAL A 158 -0.26 7.01 19.63
N HIS A 159 -0.32 8.31 19.35
CA HIS A 159 0.65 8.94 18.45
C HIS A 159 1.88 9.38 19.22
N THR A 160 2.98 8.65 19.06
CA THR A 160 4.26 8.99 19.70
C THR A 160 5.05 9.99 18.87
N PRO A 161 5.90 10.84 19.47
CA PRO A 161 6.68 11.84 18.75
C PRO A 161 7.61 11.20 17.69
N ILE A 162 7.59 11.76 16.48
CA ILE A 162 8.51 11.35 15.40
C ILE A 162 9.88 12.02 15.60
N ILE A 163 9.91 13.25 16.11
CA ILE A 163 11.16 13.96 16.47
C ILE A 163 11.33 13.80 17.98
N THR A 164 12.46 13.23 18.39
CA THR A 164 12.74 12.89 19.77
C THR A 164 14.21 13.06 20.12
N ALA A 165 14.51 13.19 21.41
CA ALA A 165 15.86 13.11 21.93
C ALA A 165 16.19 11.71 22.50
N SER A 166 15.21 10.78 22.54
CA SER A 166 15.38 9.43 23.03
C SER A 166 15.90 8.51 21.92
N ASP A 167 16.90 7.70 22.24
CA ASP A 167 17.45 6.66 21.36
C ASP A 167 16.75 5.30 21.51
N CYS A 168 15.71 5.24 22.33
CA CYS A 168 14.97 4.01 22.62
C CYS A 168 15.91 2.82 22.92
N GLU A 169 16.70 2.95 23.98
CA GLU A 169 17.67 1.92 24.46
C GLU A 169 18.74 1.55 23.41
N GLY A 170 19.07 2.46 22.50
CA GLY A 170 20.03 2.19 21.44
C GLY A 170 19.51 1.25 20.36
N ALA A 171 18.19 1.21 20.15
CA ALA A 171 17.54 0.28 19.21
C ALA A 171 17.94 0.47 17.74
N GLY A 172 18.64 1.55 17.40
CA GLY A 172 19.13 1.80 16.04
C GLY A 172 19.92 3.10 15.90
N GLU A 173 20.66 3.23 14.80
CA GLU A 173 21.30 4.50 14.44
C GLU A 173 20.24 5.53 14.03
N MET A 174 20.37 6.76 14.57
CA MET A 174 19.36 7.80 14.39
C MET A 174 19.76 8.81 13.32
N PHE A 175 18.80 9.19 12.48
CA PHE A 175 18.92 10.39 11.66
C PHE A 175 18.77 11.63 12.52
N ARG A 176 19.72 12.58 12.41
CA ARG A 176 19.65 13.85 13.12
C ARG A 176 18.68 14.82 12.45
N VAL A 177 17.91 15.52 13.26
CA VAL A 177 17.03 16.62 12.86
C VAL A 177 17.59 17.92 13.45
N THR A 178 17.93 18.88 12.60
CA THR A 178 18.51 20.17 13.00
C THR A 178 18.07 21.27 12.05
N THR A 179 17.97 22.50 12.56
CA THR A 179 17.79 23.73 11.79
C THR A 179 19.08 24.53 11.67
N LEU A 180 20.17 24.06 12.29
CA LEU A 180 21.49 24.70 12.18
C LEU A 180 22.07 24.49 10.77
N ASP A 181 22.85 25.47 10.31
CA ASP A 181 23.57 25.34 9.05
C ASP A 181 24.67 24.27 9.18
N PRO A 182 24.60 23.17 8.41
CA PRO A 182 25.56 22.08 8.49
C PRO A 182 26.98 22.52 8.01
N GLN A 183 27.10 23.58 7.24
CA GLN A 183 28.38 24.10 6.76
C GLN A 183 29.05 25.02 7.76
N ASN A 184 28.28 25.68 8.64
CA ASN A 184 28.78 26.63 9.63
C ASN A 184 27.95 26.60 10.91
N PRO A 185 27.92 25.46 11.64
CA PRO A 185 27.15 25.36 12.86
C PRO A 185 27.77 26.22 13.97
N PRO A 186 26.98 26.75 14.92
CA PRO A 186 27.52 27.36 16.12
C PRO A 186 28.25 26.28 16.93
N LEU A 187 29.38 26.69 17.55
CA LEU A 187 30.21 25.78 18.33
C LEU A 187 30.24 26.22 19.80
N THR A 188 30.35 25.26 20.69
CA THR A 188 30.65 25.45 22.10
C THR A 188 32.14 25.89 22.29
N GLU A 189 32.51 26.34 23.49
CA GLU A 189 33.92 26.63 23.82
C GLU A 189 34.84 25.42 23.60
N GLY A 190 34.30 24.19 23.69
CA GLY A 190 35.00 22.92 23.44
C GLY A 190 35.13 22.55 21.95
N GLY A 191 34.55 23.33 21.04
CA GLY A 191 34.58 23.08 19.59
C GLY A 191 33.52 22.04 19.09
N GLU A 192 32.60 21.63 19.92
CA GLU A 192 31.46 20.77 19.54
C GLU A 192 30.29 21.62 19.05
N VAL A 193 29.38 21.04 18.25
CA VAL A 193 28.18 21.73 17.80
C VAL A 193 27.31 22.12 19.01
N ASP A 194 26.99 23.41 19.08
CA ASP A 194 26.16 23.97 20.16
C ASP A 194 24.66 23.82 19.83
N PHE A 195 24.10 22.69 20.20
CA PHE A 195 22.65 22.40 20.01
C PHE A 195 21.74 23.23 20.91
N SER A 196 22.26 24.01 21.88
CA SER A 196 21.45 24.96 22.65
C SER A 196 20.87 26.07 21.78
N GLN A 197 21.49 26.31 20.62
CA GLN A 197 21.05 27.29 19.61
C GLN A 197 20.14 26.65 18.53
N ASP A 198 19.91 25.33 18.56
CA ASP A 198 19.00 24.66 17.64
C ASP A 198 17.54 24.83 18.07
N PHE A 199 16.59 24.49 17.18
CA PHE A 199 15.15 24.71 17.36
C PHE A 199 14.62 24.18 18.70
N PHE A 200 15.03 22.99 19.14
CA PHE A 200 14.62 22.38 20.41
C PHE A 200 15.53 22.70 21.59
N GLY A 201 16.57 23.50 21.41
CA GLY A 201 17.58 23.79 22.44
C GLY A 201 18.40 22.59 22.89
N LYS A 202 18.36 21.49 22.12
CA LYS A 202 19.11 20.24 22.36
C LYS A 202 19.16 19.42 21.06
N SER A 203 20.06 18.43 21.02
CA SER A 203 20.11 17.47 19.92
C SER A 203 18.78 16.73 19.80
N ALA A 204 18.23 16.68 18.58
CA ALA A 204 17.00 15.97 18.24
C ALA A 204 17.22 15.06 17.03
N ASN A 205 16.45 13.98 16.96
CA ASN A 205 16.61 12.95 15.95
C ASN A 205 15.23 12.44 15.50
N LEU A 206 15.18 11.73 14.36
CA LEU A 206 14.02 10.94 13.99
C LEU A 206 13.96 9.69 14.87
N THR A 207 12.76 9.30 15.28
CA THR A 207 12.55 8.17 16.18
C THR A 207 12.95 6.83 15.53
N VAL A 208 13.55 5.95 16.31
CA VAL A 208 13.86 4.55 15.97
C VAL A 208 12.81 3.57 16.50
N SER A 209 11.92 4.03 17.41
CA SER A 209 10.79 3.29 17.99
C SER A 209 9.92 4.24 18.81
N GLY A 210 8.62 3.97 18.86
CA GLY A 210 7.68 4.67 19.72
C GLY A 210 7.54 4.03 21.12
N GLN A 211 8.18 2.89 21.39
CA GLN A 211 7.99 2.06 22.58
C GLN A 211 8.06 2.84 23.89
N LEU A 212 9.17 3.50 24.20
CA LEU A 212 9.34 4.18 25.50
C LEU A 212 8.31 5.30 25.75
N ASN A 213 7.84 5.95 24.68
CA ASN A 213 6.73 6.89 24.80
C ASN A 213 5.40 6.17 25.03
N ALA A 214 5.14 5.05 24.32
CA ALA A 214 3.91 4.28 24.45
C ALA A 214 3.77 3.66 25.85
N GLU A 215 4.86 3.18 26.47
CA GLU A 215 4.88 2.65 27.83
C GLU A 215 4.33 3.66 28.87
N ASN A 216 4.62 4.95 28.70
CA ASN A 216 4.04 5.98 29.59
C ASN A 216 2.51 6.02 29.52
N PHE A 217 1.94 5.77 28.33
CA PHE A 217 0.49 5.71 28.14
C PHE A 217 -0.09 4.39 28.62
N ALA A 218 0.64 3.27 28.50
CA ALA A 218 0.26 1.98 29.03
C ALA A 218 0.11 2.04 30.58
N MET A 219 0.91 2.83 31.26
CA MET A 219 0.79 3.09 32.71
C MET A 219 -0.50 3.83 33.08
N ALA A 220 -1.19 4.43 32.11
CA ALA A 220 -2.46 5.14 32.34
C ALA A 220 -3.67 4.40 31.75
N PHE A 221 -3.52 3.73 30.60
CA PHE A 221 -4.61 3.14 29.84
C PHE A 221 -4.61 1.61 29.80
N GLY A 222 -3.56 0.96 30.33
CA GLY A 222 -3.39 -0.51 30.30
C GLY A 222 -2.88 -0.98 28.95
N ASP A 223 -3.77 -1.17 27.98
CA ASP A 223 -3.44 -1.66 26.66
C ASP A 223 -3.42 -0.53 25.63
N VAL A 224 -2.27 -0.27 25.06
CA VAL A 224 -2.07 0.77 24.06
C VAL A 224 -1.33 0.21 22.85
N TYR A 225 -1.36 0.93 21.74
CA TYR A 225 -0.48 0.63 20.61
C TYR A 225 -0.08 1.90 19.88
N THR A 226 1.12 1.92 19.33
CA THR A 226 1.55 2.87 18.32
C THR A 226 1.67 2.16 16.98
N PHE A 227 1.36 2.87 15.91
CA PHE A 227 1.54 2.41 14.53
C PHE A 227 1.94 3.62 13.70
N GLY A 228 3.23 3.83 13.58
CA GLY A 228 3.77 5.05 13.00
C GLY A 228 5.08 4.87 12.27
N PRO A 229 5.54 5.94 11.59
CA PRO A 229 6.80 5.92 10.88
C PRO A 229 7.97 5.82 11.86
N THR A 230 8.92 4.98 11.50
CA THR A 230 10.17 4.71 12.23
C THR A 230 11.34 4.83 11.28
N PHE A 231 12.46 5.35 11.77
CA PHE A 231 13.62 5.68 10.96
C PHE A 231 14.88 5.08 11.57
N ARG A 232 15.66 4.35 10.77
CA ARG A 232 16.94 3.79 11.18
C ARG A 232 17.99 4.05 10.13
N ALA A 233 19.15 4.57 10.57
CA ALA A 233 20.22 5.05 9.69
C ALA A 233 21.30 4.00 9.45
N GLU A 234 21.15 2.78 9.95
CA GLU A 234 22.13 1.71 9.77
C GLU A 234 22.44 1.45 8.30
N ASN A 235 23.70 1.36 7.98
CA ASN A 235 24.17 1.05 6.64
C ASN A 235 23.96 -0.45 6.33
N SER A 236 22.74 -0.80 5.96
CA SER A 236 22.37 -2.17 5.61
C SER A 236 21.75 -2.25 4.21
N ASN A 237 22.34 -3.08 3.35
CA ASN A 237 21.93 -3.30 1.96
C ASN A 237 21.23 -4.64 1.77
N THR A 238 20.28 -5.00 2.62
CA THR A 238 19.49 -6.20 2.45
C THR A 238 18.11 -5.89 1.88
N GLN A 239 17.45 -6.90 1.31
CA GLN A 239 16.08 -6.76 0.79
C GLN A 239 15.03 -6.47 1.87
N ARG A 240 15.37 -6.64 3.15
CA ARG A 240 14.46 -6.52 4.29
C ARG A 240 14.70 -5.26 5.12
N HIS A 241 15.72 -4.46 4.81
CA HIS A 241 16.01 -3.21 5.51
C HIS A 241 15.54 -2.01 4.71
N ALA A 242 14.84 -1.13 5.37
CA ALA A 242 14.45 0.17 4.86
C ALA A 242 14.80 1.25 5.90
N ALA A 243 15.26 2.40 5.45
CA ALA A 243 15.59 3.51 6.34
C ALA A 243 14.35 4.18 6.95
N GLU A 244 13.18 3.99 6.33
CA GLU A 244 11.88 4.43 6.80
C GLU A 244 10.87 3.30 6.65
N PHE A 245 10.17 2.96 7.73
CA PHE A 245 9.15 1.92 7.76
C PHE A 245 8.11 2.19 8.84
N TRP A 246 6.99 1.48 8.83
CA TRP A 246 6.00 1.56 9.90
C TRP A 246 6.21 0.42 10.89
N MET A 247 6.25 0.76 12.17
CA MET A 247 6.24 -0.22 13.26
C MET A 247 4.86 -0.32 13.90
N ILE A 248 4.52 -1.54 14.28
CA ILE A 248 3.32 -1.87 15.06
C ILE A 248 3.82 -2.28 16.43
N GLU A 249 3.56 -1.47 17.44
CA GLU A 249 4.14 -1.60 18.76
C GLU A 249 3.03 -1.55 19.81
N PRO A 250 2.35 -2.69 20.11
CA PRO A 250 1.46 -2.78 21.24
C PRO A 250 2.24 -2.84 22.54
N GLU A 251 1.74 -2.12 23.57
CA GLU A 251 2.25 -2.15 24.93
C GLU A 251 1.11 -2.51 25.88
N MET A 252 1.25 -3.60 26.61
CA MET A 252 0.20 -4.19 27.42
C MET A 252 0.64 -4.30 28.88
N ALA A 253 0.03 -3.48 29.76
CA ALA A 253 0.28 -3.62 31.19
C ALA A 253 -0.23 -4.97 31.73
N PHE A 254 0.50 -5.56 32.67
CA PHE A 254 0.18 -6.86 33.29
C PHE A 254 0.11 -8.05 32.32
N CYS A 255 0.66 -7.93 31.14
CA CYS A 255 0.76 -9.00 30.15
C CYS A 255 2.12 -9.72 30.25
N ASP A 256 2.11 -11.03 30.17
CA ASP A 256 3.33 -11.83 30.08
C ASP A 256 3.68 -12.15 28.62
N LEU A 257 4.86 -12.75 28.39
CA LEU A 257 5.34 -13.14 27.07
C LEU A 257 4.35 -14.03 26.32
N LYS A 258 3.63 -14.92 27.03
CA LYS A 258 2.65 -15.80 26.41
C LYS A 258 1.46 -14.99 25.89
N GLY A 259 0.95 -14.05 26.68
CA GLY A 259 -0.13 -13.14 26.28
C GLY A 259 0.25 -12.28 25.07
N ASP A 260 1.48 -11.76 25.04
CA ASP A 260 2.00 -10.99 23.91
C ASP A 260 2.06 -11.83 22.62
N MET A 261 2.59 -13.05 22.70
CA MET A 261 2.58 -13.99 21.56
C MET A 261 1.17 -14.33 21.08
N ASP A 262 0.19 -14.45 21.98
CA ASP A 262 -1.22 -14.71 21.62
C ASP A 262 -1.82 -13.53 20.85
N VAL A 263 -1.54 -12.29 21.28
CA VAL A 263 -1.98 -11.06 20.58
C VAL A 263 -1.31 -10.92 19.23
N ALA A 264 0.01 -11.17 19.14
CA ALA A 264 0.76 -11.10 17.88
C ALA A 264 0.22 -12.10 16.85
N GLU A 265 -0.01 -13.37 17.23
CA GLU A 265 -0.60 -14.39 16.37
C GLU A 265 -2.00 -13.97 15.89
N ALA A 266 -2.86 -13.53 16.81
CA ALA A 266 -4.22 -13.12 16.49
C ALA A 266 -4.23 -11.91 15.51
N MET A 267 -3.36 -10.94 15.70
CA MET A 267 -3.23 -9.76 14.86
C MET A 267 -2.80 -10.12 13.42
N ILE A 268 -1.78 -10.97 13.29
CA ILE A 268 -1.29 -11.43 11.97
C ILE A 268 -2.39 -12.16 11.22
N LYS A 269 -3.06 -13.13 11.87
CA LYS A 269 -4.17 -13.89 11.27
C LYS A 269 -5.34 -12.98 10.88
N PHE A 270 -5.69 -12.02 11.72
CA PHE A 270 -6.76 -11.06 11.42
C PHE A 270 -6.43 -10.19 10.21
N ALA A 271 -5.22 -9.60 10.18
CA ALA A 271 -4.79 -8.76 9.08
C ALA A 271 -4.78 -9.52 7.74
N ILE A 272 -4.27 -10.76 7.72
CA ILE A 272 -4.27 -11.62 6.53
C ILE A 272 -5.72 -11.88 6.07
N LYS A 273 -6.62 -12.30 6.95
CA LYS A 273 -8.02 -12.57 6.62
C LYS A 273 -8.74 -11.36 6.06
N GLU A 274 -8.51 -10.17 6.64
CA GLU A 274 -9.11 -8.92 6.14
C GLU A 274 -8.57 -8.52 4.76
N VAL A 275 -7.27 -8.70 4.51
CA VAL A 275 -6.68 -8.48 3.20
C VAL A 275 -7.23 -9.47 2.17
N MET A 276 -7.32 -10.76 2.50
CA MET A 276 -7.89 -11.77 1.60
C MET A 276 -9.35 -11.47 1.27
N ARG A 277 -10.12 -11.00 2.23
CA ARG A 277 -11.53 -10.65 2.06
C ARG A 277 -11.74 -9.38 1.22
N LYS A 278 -10.91 -8.35 1.42
CA LYS A 278 -11.11 -7.02 0.81
C LYS A 278 -10.32 -6.80 -0.48
N CYS A 279 -9.27 -7.58 -0.72
CA CYS A 279 -8.37 -7.44 -1.88
C CYS A 279 -8.25 -8.73 -2.71
N PRO A 280 -9.36 -9.43 -3.06
CA PRO A 280 -9.27 -10.70 -3.78
C PRO A 280 -8.66 -10.56 -5.18
N ASP A 281 -8.96 -9.47 -5.89
CA ASP A 281 -8.45 -9.22 -7.25
C ASP A 281 -6.96 -8.90 -7.25
N GLU A 282 -6.49 -8.10 -6.29
CA GLU A 282 -5.08 -7.76 -6.09
C GLU A 282 -4.27 -9.00 -5.71
N LEU A 283 -4.79 -9.83 -4.82
CA LEU A 283 -4.12 -11.08 -4.42
C LEU A 283 -4.10 -12.11 -5.56
N ALA A 284 -5.17 -12.23 -6.34
CA ALA A 284 -5.18 -13.06 -7.55
C ALA A 284 -4.13 -12.60 -8.57
N PHE A 285 -3.97 -11.29 -8.73
CA PHE A 285 -2.92 -10.71 -9.56
C PHE A 285 -1.52 -11.08 -9.03
N PHE A 286 -1.26 -10.92 -7.74
CA PHE A 286 0.03 -11.28 -7.14
C PHE A 286 0.31 -12.78 -7.27
N ASN A 287 -0.68 -13.63 -7.00
CA ASN A 287 -0.54 -15.07 -7.11
C ASN A 287 -0.21 -15.51 -8.54
N SER A 288 -0.76 -14.81 -9.55
CA SER A 288 -0.54 -15.15 -10.96
C SER A 288 0.78 -14.64 -11.51
N PHE A 289 1.23 -13.45 -11.10
CA PHE A 289 2.32 -12.71 -11.78
C PHE A 289 3.55 -12.46 -10.92
N VAL A 290 3.47 -12.62 -9.59
CA VAL A 290 4.56 -12.33 -8.66
C VAL A 290 4.99 -13.59 -7.92
N ASP A 291 4.06 -14.31 -7.28
CA ASP A 291 4.34 -15.48 -6.45
C ASP A 291 3.18 -16.48 -6.50
N LYS A 292 3.37 -17.55 -7.26
CA LYS A 292 2.33 -18.57 -7.54
C LYS A 292 1.85 -19.34 -6.30
N GLY A 293 2.60 -19.33 -5.21
CA GLY A 293 2.24 -19.98 -3.94
C GLY A 293 1.63 -19.03 -2.90
N LEU A 294 1.38 -17.77 -3.26
CA LEU A 294 0.99 -16.73 -2.30
C LEU A 294 -0.32 -17.06 -1.58
N LEU A 295 -1.37 -17.40 -2.31
CA LEU A 295 -2.70 -17.65 -1.71
C LEU A 295 -2.66 -18.86 -0.77
N GLU A 296 -2.07 -19.98 -1.20
CA GLU A 296 -1.91 -21.16 -0.36
C GLU A 296 -1.16 -20.86 0.94
N ARG A 297 -0.06 -20.08 0.86
CA ARG A 297 0.70 -19.68 2.02
C ARG A 297 -0.09 -18.76 2.96
N LEU A 298 -0.85 -17.81 2.43
CA LEU A 298 -1.70 -16.92 3.24
C LEU A 298 -2.82 -17.69 3.94
N GLU A 299 -3.48 -18.61 3.25
CA GLU A 299 -4.49 -19.51 3.82
C GLU A 299 -3.91 -20.37 4.93
N HIS A 300 -2.73 -20.95 4.70
CA HIS A 300 -2.03 -21.75 5.71
C HIS A 300 -1.73 -20.94 6.97
N VAL A 301 -1.08 -19.77 6.83
CA VAL A 301 -0.73 -18.91 7.97
C VAL A 301 -1.99 -18.42 8.72
N ALA A 302 -3.05 -18.07 7.99
CA ALA A 302 -4.30 -17.61 8.59
C ALA A 302 -5.09 -18.72 9.32
N GLY A 303 -4.86 -19.99 8.96
CA GLY A 303 -5.60 -21.16 9.47
C GLY A 303 -4.85 -21.99 10.51
N ALA A 304 -3.53 -22.11 10.39
CA ALA A 304 -2.71 -22.95 11.28
C ALA A 304 -2.43 -22.26 12.62
N ASP A 305 -2.26 -23.04 13.67
CA ASP A 305 -1.73 -22.54 14.95
C ASP A 305 -0.23 -22.27 14.82
N PHE A 306 0.25 -21.19 15.44
CA PHE A 306 1.67 -20.84 15.38
C PHE A 306 2.47 -21.72 16.33
N GLY A 307 3.53 -22.34 15.80
CA GLY A 307 4.52 -23.04 16.61
C GLY A 307 5.27 -22.03 17.51
N ARG A 308 5.52 -22.46 18.76
CA ARG A 308 6.27 -21.67 19.74
C ARG A 308 7.46 -22.48 20.20
N VAL A 309 8.63 -21.92 20.07
CA VAL A 309 9.90 -22.56 20.45
C VAL A 309 10.72 -21.59 21.29
N THR A 310 11.44 -22.10 22.27
CA THR A 310 12.42 -21.32 23.03
C THR A 310 13.63 -21.02 22.13
N TYR A 311 14.44 -20.03 22.53
CA TYR A 311 15.69 -19.74 21.83
C TYR A 311 16.62 -20.98 21.80
N THR A 312 16.75 -21.70 22.90
CA THR A 312 17.57 -22.91 22.98
C THR A 312 17.09 -24.00 22.04
N GLU A 313 15.79 -24.28 22.03
CA GLU A 313 15.18 -25.24 21.09
C GLU A 313 15.37 -24.82 19.63
N ALA A 314 15.25 -23.54 19.33
CA ALA A 314 15.48 -23.02 17.97
C ALA A 314 16.94 -23.26 17.52
N VAL A 315 17.93 -23.02 18.40
CA VAL A 315 19.35 -23.31 18.13
C VAL A 315 19.55 -24.80 17.89
N GLU A 316 19.00 -25.65 18.75
CA GLU A 316 19.10 -27.10 18.58
C GLU A 316 18.49 -27.63 17.27
N ILE A 317 17.38 -27.01 16.81
CA ILE A 317 16.77 -27.35 15.53
C ILE A 317 17.69 -26.96 14.38
N LEU A 318 18.29 -25.76 14.45
CA LEU A 318 19.19 -25.24 13.41
C LEU A 318 20.50 -26.05 13.35
N GLU A 319 21.05 -26.43 14.48
CA GLU A 319 22.27 -27.29 14.55
C GLU A 319 22.05 -28.67 13.93
N LYS A 320 20.84 -29.20 14.01
CA LYS A 320 20.45 -30.50 13.42
C LYS A 320 20.01 -30.36 11.93
N ALA A 321 19.85 -29.16 11.43
CA ALA A 321 19.50 -28.95 10.02
C ALA A 321 20.69 -29.32 9.10
N ASN A 322 20.38 -29.97 7.97
CA ASN A 322 21.39 -30.32 6.98
C ASN A 322 21.73 -29.15 6.04
N ASP A 323 21.03 -28.03 6.19
CA ASP A 323 21.28 -26.83 5.41
C ASP A 323 22.56 -26.15 5.87
N LYS A 324 23.36 -25.69 4.92
CA LYS A 324 24.54 -24.86 5.23
C LYS A 324 24.08 -23.42 5.36
N PHE A 325 24.30 -22.87 6.54
CA PHE A 325 24.15 -21.43 6.78
C PHE A 325 25.49 -20.74 6.50
N ASP A 326 25.45 -19.55 5.90
CA ASP A 326 26.65 -18.80 5.47
C ASP A 326 27.42 -18.10 6.61
N TYR A 327 27.14 -18.44 7.87
CA TYR A 327 27.87 -17.97 9.07
C TYR A 327 27.94 -19.00 10.16
#